data_1c17d4d623d34e8aa547c2c5f3218054
#
_entry.id   1c17d4d623d34e8aa547c2c5f3218054
#
_cell.length_a   1.000
_cell.length_b   1.000
_cell.length_c   1.000
_cell.angle_alpha   90.00
_cell.angle_beta   90.00
_cell.angle_gamma   90.00
#
_symmetry.space_group_name_H-M   'P 1'
#
loop_
_entity.id
_entity.type
_entity.pdbx_description
1 polymer ?
#
loop_
_entity_poly.entity_id
_entity_poly.type
_entity_poly.pdbx_seq_one_letter_code
_entity_poly.pdbx_strand_id
1 'polypeptide(L)'
;DPILNINEIQKARNKEAVINDHIKKIVLEKKFFLSIGRFTKQKNYLFYLSCIPEILKIDNELYFIFIGKGEDKEKFLKISDKLNISDRIFIVDHTKNVHYFMKNANALVLPSLWEDPGFVLVEAGYNSCAVISSDCPNGPSEIIGEDGGYLFRSNSKSSLVQTIGLFLNDSKKSIIFKKVNLKKRLKRFTSFYHATNLKNKILN
;
A
#
# COMPACT_ATOMS: atom_id res chain seq x y z
N ASP A 1 3.65 -15.73 13.42
CA ASP A 1 3.87 -14.87 12.24
C ASP A 1 3.11 -15.44 11.08
N PRO A 2 2.32 -14.64 10.35
CA PRO A 2 1.66 -15.11 9.16
C PRO A 2 2.71 -15.45 8.11
N ILE A 3 2.77 -16.72 7.78
CA ILE A 3 3.67 -17.28 6.80
C ILE A 3 3.04 -17.05 5.43
N LEU A 4 3.64 -16.18 4.64
CA LEU A 4 3.12 -15.92 3.29
C LEU A 4 3.39 -17.09 2.34
N ASN A 5 2.34 -17.58 1.74
CA ASN A 5 2.44 -18.56 0.66
C ASN A 5 2.64 -17.85 -0.68
N ILE A 6 3.90 -17.77 -1.13
CA ILE A 6 4.28 -17.07 -2.37
C ILE A 6 3.55 -17.63 -3.60
N ASN A 7 3.32 -18.95 -3.65
CA ASN A 7 2.64 -19.58 -4.78
C ASN A 7 1.16 -19.15 -4.86
N GLU A 8 0.50 -19.01 -3.73
CA GLU A 8 -0.87 -18.50 -3.67
C GLU A 8 -0.94 -17.03 -4.08
N ILE A 9 -0.02 -16.20 -3.62
CA ILE A 9 0.08 -14.80 -4.04
C ILE A 9 0.26 -14.70 -5.56
N GLN A 10 1.16 -15.50 -6.15
CA GLN A 10 1.40 -15.49 -7.59
C GLN A 10 0.17 -15.93 -8.40
N LYS A 11 -0.58 -16.92 -7.93
CA LYS A 11 -1.84 -17.34 -8.54
C LYS A 11 -2.90 -16.25 -8.42
N ALA A 12 -3.08 -15.71 -7.21
CA ALA A 12 -4.10 -14.73 -6.92
C ALA A 12 -3.90 -13.41 -7.69
N ARG A 13 -2.67 -12.91 -7.80
CA ARG A 13 -2.37 -11.66 -8.52
C ARG A 13 -2.74 -11.69 -10.01
N ASN A 14 -2.80 -12.88 -10.62
CA ASN A 14 -3.15 -13.06 -12.03
C ASN A 14 -4.65 -13.37 -12.23
N LYS A 15 -5.39 -13.61 -11.15
CA LYS A 15 -6.83 -13.81 -11.17
C LYS A 15 -7.53 -12.49 -10.95
N GLU A 16 -8.50 -12.14 -11.80
CA GLU A 16 -9.30 -10.93 -11.60
C GLU A 16 -10.04 -10.95 -10.25
N ALA A 17 -10.12 -9.78 -9.62
CA ALA A 17 -11.00 -9.61 -8.47
C ALA A 17 -12.45 -9.45 -8.94
N VAL A 18 -13.39 -9.95 -8.13
CA VAL A 18 -14.83 -9.72 -8.37
C VAL A 18 -15.13 -8.29 -7.90
N ILE A 19 -15.28 -7.37 -8.84
CA ILE A 19 -15.54 -5.95 -8.64
C ILE A 19 -16.48 -5.44 -9.74
N ASN A 20 -17.12 -4.28 -9.52
CA ASN A 20 -17.95 -3.65 -10.54
C ASN A 20 -17.09 -3.14 -11.72
N ASP A 21 -17.73 -2.98 -12.89
CA ASP A 21 -17.05 -2.58 -14.13
C ASP A 21 -16.37 -1.22 -14.04
N HIS A 22 -16.92 -0.29 -13.26
CA HIS A 22 -16.34 1.04 -13.09
C HIS A 22 -14.99 0.97 -12.36
N ILE A 23 -14.91 0.25 -11.24
CA ILE A 23 -13.63 0.03 -10.51
C ILE A 23 -12.67 -0.78 -11.39
N LYS A 24 -13.17 -1.78 -12.13
CA LYS A 24 -12.36 -2.57 -13.06
C LYS A 24 -11.68 -1.68 -14.10
N LYS A 25 -12.42 -0.75 -14.69
CA LYS A 25 -11.89 0.23 -15.64
C LYS A 25 -10.77 1.10 -15.02
N ILE A 26 -10.98 1.59 -13.79
CA ILE A 26 -9.95 2.36 -13.07
C ILE A 26 -8.68 1.51 -12.88
N VAL A 27 -8.83 0.27 -12.40
CA VAL A 27 -7.70 -0.64 -12.13
C VAL A 27 -6.89 -0.96 -13.38
N LEU A 28 -7.53 -1.07 -14.54
CA LEU A 28 -6.86 -1.48 -15.77
C LEU A 28 -6.34 -0.32 -16.62
N GLU A 29 -6.99 0.86 -16.56
CA GLU A 29 -6.75 1.93 -17.52
C GLU A 29 -6.21 3.23 -16.87
N LYS A 30 -6.27 3.35 -15.54
CA LYS A 30 -5.93 4.60 -14.85
C LYS A 30 -4.74 4.44 -13.92
N LYS A 31 -4.06 5.55 -13.64
CA LYS A 31 -3.08 5.62 -12.57
C LYS A 31 -3.81 5.67 -11.23
N PHE A 32 -3.45 4.80 -10.29
CA PHE A 32 -4.05 4.87 -8.96
C PHE A 32 -3.09 4.49 -7.85
N PHE A 33 -3.31 5.11 -6.70
CA PHE A 33 -2.72 4.70 -5.43
C PHE A 33 -3.69 3.81 -4.66
N LEU A 34 -3.15 2.79 -4.03
CA LEU A 34 -3.90 1.79 -3.28
C LEU A 34 -3.65 1.93 -1.79
N SER A 35 -4.69 1.87 -0.99
CA SER A 35 -4.59 1.75 0.47
C SER A 35 -5.45 0.58 0.94
N ILE A 36 -4.90 -0.31 1.77
CA ILE A 36 -5.59 -1.51 2.26
C ILE A 36 -5.52 -1.55 3.78
N GLY A 37 -6.68 -1.63 4.41
CA GLY A 37 -6.79 -1.72 5.86
C GLY A 37 -8.11 -1.16 6.38
N ARG A 38 -8.32 -1.28 7.69
CA ARG A 38 -9.53 -0.79 8.34
C ARG A 38 -9.56 0.74 8.35
N PHE A 39 -10.74 1.32 8.13
CA PHE A 39 -10.96 2.76 8.32
C PHE A 39 -11.01 3.07 9.82
N THR A 40 -9.85 3.25 10.43
CA THR A 40 -9.65 3.49 11.85
C THR A 40 -8.61 4.58 12.06
N LYS A 41 -8.55 5.13 13.26
CA LYS A 41 -7.52 6.09 13.67
C LYS A 41 -6.10 5.55 13.38
N GLN A 42 -5.86 4.26 13.59
CA GLN A 42 -4.56 3.63 13.32
C GLN A 42 -4.11 3.81 11.88
N LYS A 43 -4.99 3.53 10.91
CA LYS A 43 -4.67 3.60 9.47
C LYS A 43 -4.64 5.03 8.93
N ASN A 44 -5.16 6.00 9.69
CA ASN A 44 -5.03 7.44 9.45
C ASN A 44 -5.48 7.91 8.06
N TYR A 45 -6.53 7.26 7.52
CA TYR A 45 -7.03 7.60 6.18
C TYR A 45 -7.65 8.99 6.10
N LEU A 46 -8.17 9.54 7.20
CA LEU A 46 -8.68 10.92 7.24
C LEU A 46 -7.56 11.95 7.03
N PHE A 47 -6.38 11.70 7.59
CA PHE A 47 -5.20 12.51 7.32
C PHE A 47 -4.78 12.40 5.85
N TYR A 48 -4.69 11.17 5.30
CA TYR A 48 -4.33 10.96 3.90
C TYR A 48 -5.31 11.66 2.97
N LEU A 49 -6.61 11.54 3.23
CA LEU A 49 -7.67 12.22 2.50
C LEU A 49 -7.44 13.74 2.44
N SER A 50 -7.05 14.35 3.56
CA SER A 50 -6.75 15.80 3.62
C SER A 50 -5.55 16.22 2.77
N CYS A 51 -4.68 15.29 2.39
CA CYS A 51 -3.52 15.53 1.53
C CYS A 51 -3.83 15.38 0.03
N ILE A 52 -4.89 14.64 -0.33
CA ILE A 52 -5.23 14.32 -1.73
C ILE A 52 -5.40 15.57 -2.61
N PRO A 53 -6.05 16.67 -2.18
CA PRO A 53 -6.14 17.88 -3.02
C PRO A 53 -4.78 18.45 -3.44
N GLU A 54 -3.76 18.35 -2.58
CA GLU A 54 -2.41 18.81 -2.93
C GLU A 54 -1.68 17.80 -3.83
N ILE A 55 -1.93 16.52 -3.64
CA ILE A 55 -1.40 15.45 -4.51
C ILE A 55 -1.97 15.60 -5.93
N LEU A 56 -3.27 15.89 -6.07
CA LEU A 56 -3.93 16.11 -7.35
C LEU A 56 -3.43 17.37 -8.09
N LYS A 57 -2.80 18.33 -7.40
CA LYS A 57 -2.08 19.43 -8.05
C LYS A 57 -0.79 18.99 -8.72
N ILE A 58 -0.18 17.88 -8.27
CA ILE A 58 1.05 17.30 -8.85
C ILE A 58 0.70 16.42 -10.05
N ASP A 59 -0.33 15.56 -9.92
CA ASP A 59 -0.84 14.73 -11.01
C ASP A 59 -2.36 14.61 -10.89
N ASN A 60 -3.08 15.33 -11.75
CA ASN A 60 -4.54 15.41 -11.73
C ASN A 60 -5.23 14.19 -12.36
N GLU A 61 -4.46 13.26 -12.94
CA GLU A 61 -5.00 12.01 -13.48
C GLU A 61 -5.04 10.86 -12.47
N LEU A 62 -4.54 11.10 -11.25
CA LEU A 62 -4.51 10.08 -10.20
C LEU A 62 -5.90 9.76 -9.65
N TYR A 63 -6.08 8.47 -9.36
CA TYR A 63 -7.20 7.91 -8.61
C TYR A 63 -6.71 7.28 -7.31
N PHE A 64 -7.62 7.09 -6.36
CA PHE A 64 -7.30 6.56 -5.04
C PHE A 64 -8.28 5.44 -4.71
N ILE A 65 -7.78 4.22 -4.55
CA ILE A 65 -8.59 3.05 -4.19
C ILE A 65 -8.28 2.66 -2.75
N PHE A 66 -9.32 2.61 -1.94
CA PHE A 66 -9.24 2.16 -0.55
C PHE A 66 -9.98 0.83 -0.41
N ILE A 67 -9.32 -0.16 0.19
CA ILE A 67 -9.93 -1.47 0.43
C ILE A 67 -10.03 -1.70 1.93
N GLY A 68 -11.27 -1.82 2.44
CA GLY A 68 -11.52 -2.09 3.85
C GLY A 68 -12.83 -1.52 4.38
N LYS A 69 -13.10 -1.82 5.65
CA LYS A 69 -14.24 -1.34 6.44
C LYS A 69 -13.71 -0.69 7.72
N GLY A 70 -14.54 0.03 8.43
CA GLY A 70 -14.21 0.59 9.74
C GLY A 70 -15.07 1.79 10.09
N GLU A 71 -14.96 2.22 11.34
CA GLU A 71 -15.78 3.27 11.95
C GLU A 71 -15.62 4.64 11.31
N ASP A 72 -14.45 4.95 10.75
CA ASP A 72 -14.18 6.25 10.12
C ASP A 72 -14.68 6.33 8.66
N LYS A 73 -15.26 5.26 8.07
CA LYS A 73 -15.63 5.24 6.66
C LYS A 73 -16.67 6.29 6.28
N GLU A 74 -17.73 6.44 7.07
CA GLU A 74 -18.75 7.45 6.80
C GLU A 74 -18.20 8.87 6.89
N LYS A 75 -17.37 9.12 7.91
CA LYS A 75 -16.68 10.40 8.06
C LYS A 75 -15.75 10.67 6.90
N PHE A 76 -15.04 9.66 6.43
CA PHE A 76 -14.15 9.74 5.26
C PHE A 76 -14.93 10.16 4.01
N LEU A 77 -16.08 9.53 3.71
CA LEU A 77 -16.92 9.88 2.56
C LEU A 77 -17.44 11.33 2.66
N LYS A 78 -17.97 11.74 3.81
CA LYS A 78 -18.43 13.12 4.01
C LYS A 78 -17.33 14.17 3.81
N ILE A 79 -16.09 13.85 4.16
CA ILE A 79 -14.96 14.77 3.98
C ILE A 79 -14.53 14.76 2.51
N SER A 80 -14.54 13.62 1.81
CA SER A 80 -14.21 13.58 0.37
C SER A 80 -15.16 14.45 -0.45
N ASP A 81 -16.45 14.45 -0.12
CA ASP A 81 -17.46 15.31 -0.76
C ASP A 81 -17.17 16.80 -0.50
N LYS A 82 -16.90 17.16 0.75
CA LYS A 82 -16.55 18.55 1.11
C LYS A 82 -15.27 19.06 0.42
N LEU A 83 -14.35 18.17 0.12
CA LEU A 83 -13.10 18.49 -0.59
C LEU A 83 -13.26 18.48 -2.12
N ASN A 84 -14.45 18.13 -2.63
CA ASN A 84 -14.75 17.98 -4.06
C ASN A 84 -13.78 17.03 -4.79
N ILE A 85 -13.48 15.88 -4.17
CA ILE A 85 -12.59 14.86 -4.73
C ILE A 85 -13.22 13.46 -4.78
N SER A 86 -14.53 13.35 -4.54
CA SER A 86 -15.23 12.07 -4.49
C SER A 86 -15.19 11.30 -5.81
N ASP A 87 -15.08 11.99 -6.94
CA ASP A 87 -14.91 11.41 -8.28
C ASP A 87 -13.54 10.72 -8.48
N ARG A 88 -12.59 10.98 -7.60
CA ARG A 88 -11.24 10.40 -7.62
C ARG A 88 -11.04 9.28 -6.61
N ILE A 89 -12.03 9.03 -5.74
CA ILE A 89 -11.93 8.10 -4.61
C ILE A 89 -12.89 6.94 -4.80
N PHE A 90 -12.35 5.72 -4.67
CA PHE A 90 -13.11 4.48 -4.78
C PHE A 90 -12.87 3.62 -3.55
N ILE A 91 -13.97 3.14 -2.95
CA ILE A 91 -13.91 2.26 -1.78
C ILE A 91 -14.43 0.89 -2.15
N VAL A 92 -13.62 -0.13 -1.86
CA VAL A 92 -13.98 -1.54 -1.95
C VAL A 92 -14.08 -2.06 -0.52
N ASP A 93 -15.29 -2.39 -0.07
CA ASP A 93 -15.52 -2.80 1.33
C ASP A 93 -14.79 -4.09 1.71
N HIS A 94 -14.77 -5.04 0.79
CA HIS A 94 -14.09 -6.32 0.95
C HIS A 94 -13.80 -6.95 -0.41
N THR A 95 -12.63 -7.53 -0.52
CA THR A 95 -12.28 -8.40 -1.65
C THR A 95 -11.47 -9.59 -1.14
N LYS A 96 -11.72 -10.76 -1.74
CA LYS A 96 -10.90 -11.96 -1.50
C LYS A 96 -9.56 -11.90 -2.23
N ASN A 97 -9.36 -10.92 -3.11
CA ASN A 97 -8.18 -10.82 -3.96
C ASN A 97 -7.58 -9.41 -3.99
N VAL A 98 -6.95 -9.01 -2.89
CA VAL A 98 -6.19 -7.76 -2.81
C VAL A 98 -4.97 -7.75 -3.75
N HIS A 99 -4.44 -8.93 -4.08
CA HIS A 99 -3.25 -9.08 -4.92
C HIS A 99 -3.47 -8.59 -6.35
N TYR A 100 -4.70 -8.70 -6.87
CA TYR A 100 -5.08 -8.13 -8.16
C TYR A 100 -4.90 -6.60 -8.17
N PHE A 101 -5.35 -5.93 -7.11
CA PHE A 101 -5.18 -4.48 -6.98
C PHE A 101 -3.71 -4.09 -6.80
N MET A 102 -2.97 -4.81 -5.93
CA MET A 102 -1.55 -4.53 -5.69
C MET A 102 -0.71 -4.68 -6.96
N LYS A 103 -1.02 -5.66 -7.82
CA LYS A 103 -0.32 -5.87 -9.10
C LYS A 103 -0.48 -4.68 -10.04
N ASN A 104 -1.65 -4.05 -10.05
CA ASN A 104 -2.00 -3.00 -11.00
C ASN A 104 -1.79 -1.58 -10.44
N ALA A 105 -1.65 -1.42 -9.13
CA ALA A 105 -1.43 -0.12 -8.50
C ALA A 105 -0.07 0.49 -8.86
N ASN A 106 -0.03 1.81 -9.01
CA ASN A 106 1.23 2.55 -9.14
C ASN A 106 2.04 2.44 -7.85
N ALA A 107 1.39 2.61 -6.70
CA ALA A 107 1.98 2.35 -5.39
C ALA A 107 0.90 2.00 -4.35
N LEU A 108 1.30 1.25 -3.33
CA LEU A 108 0.55 1.15 -2.08
C LEU A 108 0.96 2.30 -1.18
N VAL A 109 -0.02 3.05 -0.65
CA VAL A 109 0.20 4.12 0.34
C VAL A 109 -0.31 3.69 1.69
N LEU A 110 0.57 3.68 2.70
CA LEU A 110 0.28 3.30 4.08
C LEU A 110 0.53 4.50 5.02
N PRO A 111 -0.50 5.31 5.35
CA PRO A 111 -0.35 6.53 6.14
C PRO A 111 -0.51 6.31 7.65
N SER A 112 -0.34 5.10 8.13
CA SER A 112 -0.62 4.66 9.50
C SER A 112 0.11 5.48 10.56
N LEU A 113 -0.51 5.62 11.74
CA LEU A 113 0.12 6.20 12.92
C LEU A 113 0.97 5.18 13.69
N TRP A 114 0.64 3.89 13.56
CA TRP A 114 1.42 2.75 14.08
C TRP A 114 1.02 1.47 13.35
N GLU A 115 1.93 0.51 13.28
CA GLU A 115 1.69 -0.82 12.71
C GLU A 115 2.13 -1.94 13.68
N ASP A 116 1.75 -3.19 13.35
CA ASP A 116 2.15 -4.38 14.10
C ASP A 116 2.15 -5.62 13.18
N PRO A 117 3.22 -5.86 12.45
CA PRO A 117 4.27 -4.98 11.94
C PRO A 117 3.98 -4.34 10.56
N GLY A 118 2.75 -4.39 10.05
CA GLY A 118 2.40 -3.83 8.72
C GLY A 118 2.56 -4.82 7.56
N PHE A 119 2.04 -6.03 7.71
CA PHE A 119 2.13 -7.10 6.69
C PHE A 119 1.63 -6.71 5.31
N VAL A 120 0.77 -5.71 5.19
CA VAL A 120 0.33 -5.19 3.89
C VAL A 120 1.50 -4.69 3.03
N LEU A 121 2.60 -4.19 3.65
CA LEU A 121 3.83 -3.81 2.95
C LEU A 121 4.56 -5.05 2.41
N VAL A 122 4.54 -6.14 3.18
CA VAL A 122 5.12 -7.42 2.77
C VAL A 122 4.35 -8.00 1.59
N GLU A 123 3.02 -8.01 1.67
CA GLU A 123 2.14 -8.43 0.56
C GLU A 123 2.36 -7.57 -0.69
N ALA A 124 2.44 -6.25 -0.55
CA ALA A 124 2.71 -5.33 -1.66
C ALA A 124 4.06 -5.64 -2.34
N GLY A 125 5.11 -5.85 -1.56
CA GLY A 125 6.44 -6.19 -2.09
C GLY A 125 6.45 -7.51 -2.87
N TYR A 126 5.74 -8.55 -2.40
CA TYR A 126 5.60 -9.80 -3.14
C TYR A 126 4.79 -9.65 -4.42
N ASN A 127 3.87 -8.70 -4.47
CA ASN A 127 3.14 -8.34 -5.69
C ASN A 127 3.94 -7.41 -6.62
N SER A 128 5.17 -7.05 -6.26
CA SER A 128 5.99 -6.06 -6.98
C SER A 128 5.29 -4.69 -7.09
N CYS A 129 4.46 -4.34 -6.11
CA CYS A 129 3.89 -3.01 -5.95
C CYS A 129 4.94 -2.09 -5.31
N ALA A 130 5.06 -0.86 -5.78
CA ALA A 130 5.85 0.13 -5.06
C ALA A 130 5.16 0.51 -3.74
N VAL A 131 5.92 0.88 -2.73
CA VAL A 131 5.37 1.25 -1.42
C VAL A 131 5.79 2.65 -1.01
N ILE A 132 4.82 3.41 -0.50
CA ILE A 132 4.99 4.72 0.12
C ILE A 132 4.38 4.60 1.52
N SER A 133 5.16 4.72 2.56
CA SER A 133 4.69 4.50 3.93
C SER A 133 5.12 5.61 4.87
N SER A 134 4.30 5.85 5.89
CA SER A 134 4.78 6.60 7.05
C SER A 134 5.92 5.83 7.74
N ASP A 135 6.82 6.56 8.39
CA ASP A 135 7.87 6.04 9.26
C ASP A 135 7.34 5.74 10.68
N CYS A 136 6.07 5.39 10.78
CA CYS A 136 5.43 5.14 12.06
C CYS A 136 6.09 3.98 12.82
N PRO A 137 5.91 3.91 14.16
CA PRO A 137 6.44 2.82 14.98
C PRO A 137 6.01 1.43 14.50
N ASN A 138 6.88 0.45 14.73
CA ASN A 138 6.67 -0.99 14.59
C ASN A 138 6.46 -1.49 13.14
N GLY A 139 7.51 -1.41 12.35
CA GLY A 139 7.61 -2.21 11.13
C GLY A 139 7.91 -1.48 9.83
N PRO A 140 7.25 -0.39 9.43
CA PRO A 140 7.43 0.18 8.09
C PRO A 140 8.89 0.48 7.74
N SER A 141 9.62 1.19 8.60
CA SER A 141 11.04 1.51 8.38
C SER A 141 11.91 0.26 8.31
N GLU A 142 11.61 -0.75 9.14
CA GLU A 142 12.33 -2.02 9.14
C GLU A 142 12.05 -2.85 7.89
N ILE A 143 10.79 -2.90 7.43
CA ILE A 143 10.38 -3.65 6.25
C ILE A 143 10.95 -3.01 4.99
N ILE A 144 10.81 -1.70 4.83
CA ILE A 144 11.17 -0.94 3.63
C ILE A 144 12.69 -0.70 3.60
N GLY A 145 13.28 -0.36 4.75
CA GLY A 145 14.68 0.08 4.83
C GLY A 145 14.92 1.35 4.03
N GLU A 146 16.18 1.62 3.71
CA GLU A 146 16.57 2.84 3.00
C GLU A 146 16.26 2.82 1.50
N ASP A 147 16.20 1.62 0.91
CA ASP A 147 16.19 1.40 -0.54
C ASP A 147 15.01 0.55 -1.07
N GLY A 148 14.10 0.12 -0.20
CA GLY A 148 12.96 -0.75 -0.59
C GLY A 148 11.68 0.01 -0.94
N GLY A 149 11.64 1.33 -0.82
CA GLY A 149 10.43 2.12 -1.07
C GLY A 149 10.62 3.59 -0.73
N TYR A 150 9.54 4.24 -0.32
CA TYR A 150 9.53 5.65 0.02
C TYR A 150 8.93 5.82 1.41
N LEU A 151 9.68 6.49 2.30
CA LEU A 151 9.23 6.78 3.66
C LEU A 151 8.95 8.28 3.80
N PHE A 152 7.86 8.60 4.48
CA PHE A 152 7.53 9.96 4.87
C PHE A 152 7.31 10.04 6.38
N ARG A 153 7.57 11.21 6.97
CA ARG A 153 7.37 11.43 8.40
C ARG A 153 5.90 11.28 8.77
N SER A 154 5.61 10.39 9.70
CA SER A 154 4.26 10.07 10.16
C SER A 154 3.48 11.33 10.50
N ASN A 155 2.23 11.38 10.09
CA ASN A 155 1.29 12.49 10.30
C ASN A 155 1.79 13.87 9.81
N SER A 156 2.73 13.92 8.86
CA SER A 156 3.25 15.15 8.26
C SER A 156 2.75 15.30 6.82
N LYS A 157 1.82 16.23 6.60
CA LYS A 157 1.23 16.50 5.29
C LYS A 157 2.29 16.91 4.26
N SER A 158 3.17 17.86 4.63
CA SER A 158 4.24 18.31 3.73
C SER A 158 5.17 17.16 3.33
N SER A 159 5.55 16.30 4.30
CA SER A 159 6.41 15.16 4.04
C SER A 159 5.73 14.14 3.12
N LEU A 160 4.44 13.81 3.34
CA LEU A 160 3.70 12.90 2.48
C LEU A 160 3.59 13.44 1.04
N VAL A 161 3.18 14.70 0.87
CA VAL A 161 3.02 15.33 -0.46
C VAL A 161 4.35 15.38 -1.20
N GLN A 162 5.43 15.77 -0.50
CA GLN A 162 6.78 15.77 -1.06
C GLN A 162 7.22 14.36 -1.48
N THR A 163 7.01 13.36 -0.64
CA THR A 163 7.39 11.97 -0.93
C THR A 163 6.62 11.40 -2.11
N ILE A 164 5.33 11.71 -2.23
CA ILE A 164 4.53 11.34 -3.41
C ILE A 164 5.06 12.06 -4.65
N GLY A 165 5.40 13.34 -4.56
CA GLY A 165 6.02 14.08 -5.66
C GLY A 165 7.34 13.46 -6.11
N LEU A 166 8.19 13.04 -5.18
CA LEU A 166 9.43 12.30 -5.49
C LEU A 166 9.13 10.99 -6.22
N PHE A 167 8.16 10.20 -5.75
CA PHE A 167 7.76 8.96 -6.41
C PHE A 167 7.24 9.18 -7.84
N LEU A 168 6.39 10.18 -8.05
CA LEU A 168 5.79 10.48 -9.35
C LEU A 168 6.82 10.96 -10.39
N ASN A 169 7.87 11.64 -9.93
CA ASN A 169 8.97 12.15 -10.77
C ASN A 169 10.16 11.18 -10.86
N ASP A 170 10.14 10.06 -10.12
CA ASP A 170 11.25 9.11 -10.15
C ASP A 170 11.29 8.30 -11.45
N SER A 171 12.47 7.91 -11.86
CA SER A 171 12.65 7.12 -13.07
C SER A 171 12.06 5.71 -12.90
N LYS A 172 11.54 5.13 -13.98
CA LYS A 172 11.08 3.73 -13.97
C LYS A 172 12.17 2.78 -13.46
N LYS A 173 13.45 3.05 -13.80
CA LYS A 173 14.60 2.25 -13.36
C LYS A 173 14.77 2.31 -11.84
N SER A 174 14.67 3.48 -11.24
CA SER A 174 14.78 3.66 -9.79
C SER A 174 13.60 2.98 -9.06
N ILE A 175 12.37 3.14 -9.54
CA ILE A 175 11.20 2.46 -8.97
C ILE A 175 11.37 0.94 -9.02
N ILE A 176 11.84 0.39 -10.15
CA ILE A 176 12.10 -1.06 -10.27
C ILE A 176 13.18 -1.49 -9.30
N PHE A 177 14.28 -0.74 -9.17
CA PHE A 177 15.34 -1.02 -8.22
C PHE A 177 14.81 -1.12 -6.78
N LYS A 178 14.00 -0.15 -6.35
CA LYS A 178 13.37 -0.16 -5.01
C LYS A 178 12.46 -1.39 -4.81
N LYS A 179 11.62 -1.73 -5.80
CA LYS A 179 10.77 -2.94 -5.75
C LYS A 179 11.59 -4.23 -5.61
N VAL A 180 12.71 -4.33 -6.31
CA VAL A 180 13.61 -5.50 -6.23
C VAL A 180 14.27 -5.58 -4.87
N ASN A 181 14.74 -4.46 -4.31
CA ASN A 181 15.36 -4.43 -3.00
C ASN A 181 14.35 -4.74 -1.89
N LEU A 182 13.14 -4.19 -1.95
CA LEU A 182 12.07 -4.59 -1.05
C LEU A 182 11.88 -6.10 -1.08
N LYS A 183 11.69 -6.68 -2.26
CA LYS A 183 11.48 -8.13 -2.41
C LYS A 183 12.62 -8.97 -1.85
N LYS A 184 13.88 -8.53 -1.96
CA LYS A 184 15.03 -9.21 -1.35
C LYS A 184 14.93 -9.20 0.18
N ARG A 185 14.55 -8.06 0.79
CA ARG A 185 14.38 -7.91 2.24
C ARG A 185 13.26 -8.80 2.78
N LEU A 186 12.21 -9.02 1.98
CA LEU A 186 11.04 -9.79 2.39
C LEU A 186 11.28 -11.30 2.47
N LYS A 187 12.39 -11.83 2.02
CA LYS A 187 12.71 -13.28 2.11
C LYS A 187 12.58 -13.82 3.54
N ARG A 188 12.87 -13.00 4.55
CA ARG A 188 12.75 -13.35 5.97
C ARG A 188 11.31 -13.66 6.43
N PHE A 189 10.29 -13.19 5.70
CA PHE A 189 8.88 -13.44 5.99
C PHE A 189 8.32 -14.66 5.25
N THR A 190 9.16 -15.49 4.64
CA THR A 190 8.73 -16.72 3.97
C THR A 190 8.74 -17.92 4.90
N SER A 191 7.83 -18.86 4.63
CA SER A 191 7.78 -20.15 5.34
C SER A 191 9.10 -20.91 5.32
N PHE A 192 9.80 -20.87 4.18
CA PHE A 192 11.09 -21.52 4.02
C PHE A 192 12.16 -20.94 4.98
N TYR A 193 12.25 -19.60 5.03
CA TYR A 193 13.22 -18.94 5.91
C TYR A 193 12.91 -19.19 7.39
N HIS A 194 11.62 -19.13 7.74
CA HIS A 194 11.17 -19.39 9.10
C HIS A 194 11.47 -20.83 9.54
N ALA A 195 11.15 -21.82 8.71
CA ALA A 195 11.44 -23.23 8.97
C ALA A 195 12.95 -23.50 9.08
N THR A 196 13.77 -22.88 8.22
CA THR A 196 15.23 -23.02 8.27
C THR A 196 15.80 -22.42 9.57
N ASN A 197 15.34 -21.24 9.97
CA ASN A 197 15.78 -20.61 11.22
C ASN A 197 15.34 -21.40 12.47
N LEU A 198 14.11 -21.94 12.48
CA LEU A 198 13.66 -22.81 13.56
C LEU A 198 14.52 -24.07 13.65
N LYS A 199 14.77 -24.73 12.53
CA LYS A 199 15.64 -25.91 12.48
C LYS A 199 17.02 -25.62 13.06
N ASN A 200 17.65 -24.52 12.64
CA ASN A 200 18.98 -24.14 13.13
C ASN A 200 18.99 -23.80 14.63
N LYS A 201 17.89 -23.26 15.18
CA LYS A 201 17.77 -22.94 16.62
C LYS A 201 17.48 -24.16 17.48
N ILE A 202 16.89 -25.22 16.91
CA ILE A 202 16.54 -26.45 17.65
C ILE A 202 17.73 -27.46 17.62
N LEU A 203 18.54 -27.43 16.56
CA LEU A 203 19.64 -28.36 16.36
C LEU A 203 21.01 -27.85 16.85
N ASN A 204 21.10 -26.59 17.27
CA ASN A 204 22.23 -25.97 17.96
C ASN A 204 21.85 -25.61 19.39
#